data_4200ab99ec98553ccc32450e2a7b80d0
#
_entry.id   4200ab99ec98553ccc32450e2a7b80d0
#
_cell.length_a   1.000
_cell.length_b   1.000
_cell.length_c   1.000
_cell.angle_alpha   90.00
_cell.angle_beta   90.00
_cell.angle_gamma   90.00
#
_symmetry.space_group_name_H-M   'P 1'
#
loop_
_entity.id
_entity.type
_entity.pdbx_description
1 polymer ?
#
loop_
_entity_poly.entity_id
_entity_poly.type
_entity_poly.pdbx_seq_one_letter_code
_entity_poly.pdbx_strand_id
1 'polypeptide(L)'
;EKAKMASALFKRIQSILQSEKVEYDDKVIAELIKKHFPDNRRVLNELQRYSQFGKIDSGILAQIGNIQINEIVKFIKEKDFTSIRKWVASTDMDTNTMFRQLYDSLYDVMKPQSIPQAVVIIADYQYKNAFVADTEINLVACLTELMVGCEFV
;
A
#
# COMPACT_ATOMS: atom_id res chain seq x y z
N GLU A 1 -14.21 -26.68 -3.00
CA GLU A 1 -14.44 -26.29 -1.60
C GLU A 1 -14.07 -24.83 -1.34
N LYS A 2 -12.87 -24.41 -1.74
CA LYS A 2 -12.41 -22.98 -1.61
C LYS A 2 -13.35 -21.98 -2.29
N ALA A 3 -13.86 -22.28 -3.49
CA ALA A 3 -14.76 -21.41 -4.22
C ALA A 3 -16.12 -21.22 -3.50
N LYS A 4 -16.63 -22.26 -2.87
CA LYS A 4 -17.86 -22.19 -2.07
C LYS A 4 -17.67 -21.31 -0.82
N MET A 5 -16.51 -21.43 -0.16
CA MET A 5 -16.17 -20.62 1.01
C MET A 5 -15.99 -19.13 0.63
N ALA A 6 -15.32 -18.86 -0.47
CA ALA A 6 -15.17 -17.50 -1.00
C ALA A 6 -16.52 -16.87 -1.39
N SER A 7 -17.42 -17.64 -2.02
CA SER A 7 -18.77 -17.19 -2.35
C SER A 7 -19.62 -16.91 -1.12
N ALA A 8 -19.51 -17.74 -0.09
CA ALA A 8 -20.21 -17.52 1.18
C ALA A 8 -19.70 -16.24 1.89
N LEU A 9 -18.38 -16.03 1.88
CA LEU A 9 -17.76 -14.82 2.41
C LEU A 9 -18.23 -13.58 1.64
N PHE A 10 -18.30 -13.64 0.32
CA PHE A 10 -18.77 -12.54 -0.52
C PHE A 10 -20.20 -12.12 -0.16
N LYS A 11 -21.11 -13.07 -0.05
CA LYS A 11 -22.51 -12.81 0.36
C LYS A 11 -22.60 -12.22 1.76
N ARG A 12 -21.79 -12.70 2.70
CA ARG A 12 -21.75 -12.16 4.06
C ARG A 12 -21.26 -10.73 4.09
N ILE A 13 -20.24 -10.42 3.32
CA ILE A 13 -19.72 -9.05 3.18
C ILE A 13 -20.77 -8.12 2.58
N GLN A 14 -21.47 -8.55 1.53
CA GLN A 14 -22.58 -7.78 0.95
C GLN A 14 -23.65 -7.46 2.00
N SER A 15 -24.06 -8.45 2.80
CA SER A 15 -25.03 -8.26 3.87
C SER A 15 -24.56 -7.27 4.93
N ILE A 16 -23.30 -7.33 5.34
CA ILE A 16 -22.70 -6.39 6.30
C ILE A 16 -22.69 -4.96 5.73
N LEU A 17 -22.25 -4.77 4.50
CA LEU A 17 -22.17 -3.44 3.87
C LEU A 17 -23.56 -2.84 3.66
N GLN A 18 -24.55 -3.64 3.32
CA GLN A 18 -25.94 -3.17 3.23
C GLN A 18 -26.50 -2.78 4.60
N SER A 19 -26.20 -3.54 5.63
CA SER A 19 -26.60 -3.24 7.02
C SER A 19 -25.99 -1.93 7.52
N GLU A 20 -24.72 -1.67 7.19
CA GLU A 20 -24.00 -0.45 7.53
C GLU A 20 -24.29 0.73 6.58
N LYS A 21 -25.13 0.52 5.56
CA LYS A 21 -25.49 1.53 4.54
C LYS A 21 -24.28 2.10 3.80
N VAL A 22 -23.31 1.26 3.51
CA VAL A 22 -22.12 1.61 2.73
C VAL A 22 -22.34 1.26 1.27
N GLU A 23 -22.15 2.20 0.36
CA GLU A 23 -22.15 1.94 -1.07
C GLU A 23 -20.86 1.21 -1.48
N TYR A 24 -20.99 0.19 -2.32
CA TYR A 24 -19.85 -0.63 -2.74
C TYR A 24 -19.98 -1.11 -4.19
N ASP A 25 -18.83 -1.43 -4.80
CA ASP A 25 -18.74 -2.11 -6.09
C ASP A 25 -18.41 -3.59 -5.86
N ASP A 26 -19.25 -4.47 -6.39
CA ASP A 26 -19.09 -5.93 -6.26
C ASP A 26 -17.73 -6.42 -6.78
N LYS A 27 -17.21 -5.81 -7.83
CA LYS A 27 -15.91 -6.16 -8.41
C LYS A 27 -14.76 -5.92 -7.43
N VAL A 28 -14.80 -4.80 -6.72
CA VAL A 28 -13.77 -4.44 -5.72
C VAL A 28 -13.79 -5.42 -4.56
N ILE A 29 -14.97 -5.81 -4.10
CA ILE A 29 -15.11 -6.82 -3.03
C ILE A 29 -14.57 -8.17 -3.48
N ALA A 30 -14.89 -8.60 -4.70
CA ALA A 30 -14.38 -9.84 -5.26
C ALA A 30 -12.85 -9.84 -5.38
N GLU A 31 -12.24 -8.73 -5.80
CA GLU A 31 -10.78 -8.58 -5.86
C GLU A 31 -10.12 -8.64 -4.48
N LEU A 32 -10.71 -7.99 -3.47
CA LEU A 32 -10.20 -8.03 -2.10
C LEU A 32 -10.25 -9.45 -1.52
N ILE A 33 -11.35 -10.17 -1.74
CA ILE A 33 -11.47 -11.56 -1.32
C ILE A 33 -10.41 -12.42 -2.02
N LYS A 34 -10.26 -12.28 -3.31
CA LYS A 34 -9.27 -13.03 -4.09
C LYS A 34 -7.83 -12.77 -3.60
N LYS A 35 -7.53 -11.53 -3.22
CA LYS A 35 -6.21 -11.11 -2.76
C LYS A 35 -5.87 -11.64 -1.37
N HIS A 36 -6.82 -11.65 -0.46
CA HIS A 36 -6.57 -11.93 0.96
C HIS A 36 -7.09 -13.28 1.46
N PHE A 37 -7.90 -13.98 0.66
CA PHE A 37 -8.42 -15.30 1.05
C PHE A 37 -7.28 -16.30 1.38
N PRO A 38 -7.33 -17.04 2.46
CA PRO A 38 -8.46 -17.28 3.38
C PRO A 38 -8.55 -16.33 4.60
N ASP A 39 -7.78 -15.26 4.66
CA ASP A 39 -7.79 -14.33 5.78
C ASP A 39 -9.00 -13.37 5.75
N ASN A 40 -10.13 -13.89 6.25
CA ASN A 40 -11.38 -13.12 6.30
C ASN A 40 -11.30 -11.87 7.16
N ARG A 41 -10.49 -11.90 8.23
CA ARG A 41 -10.32 -10.78 9.14
C ARG A 41 -9.65 -9.61 8.43
N ARG A 42 -8.66 -9.90 7.61
CA ARG A 42 -7.96 -8.88 6.82
C ARG A 42 -8.88 -8.23 5.79
N VAL A 43 -9.71 -9.03 5.10
CA VAL A 43 -10.72 -8.50 4.18
C VAL A 43 -11.67 -7.53 4.87
N LEU A 44 -12.20 -7.89 6.03
CA LEU A 44 -13.12 -7.04 6.79
C LEU A 44 -12.44 -5.76 7.29
N ASN A 45 -11.22 -5.84 7.78
CA ASN A 45 -10.46 -4.67 8.23
C ASN A 45 -10.19 -3.69 7.08
N GLU A 46 -9.82 -4.18 5.91
CA GLU A 46 -9.62 -3.38 4.70
C GLU A 46 -10.92 -2.68 4.27
N LEU A 47 -12.03 -3.40 4.25
CA LEU A 47 -13.34 -2.83 3.92
C LEU A 47 -13.79 -1.77 4.92
N GLN A 48 -13.56 -1.99 6.22
CA GLN A 48 -13.85 -1.01 7.25
C GLN A 48 -13.04 0.27 7.04
N ARG A 49 -11.77 0.16 6.71
CA ARG A 49 -10.91 1.29 6.39
C ARG A 49 -11.40 2.04 5.16
N TYR A 50 -11.78 1.34 4.09
CA TYR A 50 -12.30 1.94 2.87
C TYR A 50 -13.67 2.60 3.05
N SER A 51 -14.52 2.08 3.94
CA SER A 51 -15.84 2.66 4.24
C SER A 51 -15.77 4.07 4.82
N GLN A 52 -14.66 4.43 5.45
CA GLN A 52 -14.44 5.79 5.98
C GLN A 52 -14.39 6.86 4.88
N PHE A 53 -14.11 6.48 3.64
CA PHE A 53 -14.11 7.36 2.48
C PHE A 53 -15.47 7.49 1.78
N GLY A 54 -16.50 6.81 2.29
CA GLY A 54 -17.87 6.84 1.81
C GLY A 54 -18.23 5.66 0.91
N LYS A 55 -17.79 5.66 -0.34
CA LYS A 55 -18.09 4.59 -1.32
C LYS A 55 -16.88 3.71 -1.56
N ILE A 56 -17.09 2.40 -1.58
CA ILE A 56 -16.06 1.42 -1.92
C ILE A 56 -16.13 1.12 -3.42
N ASP A 57 -15.28 1.77 -4.20
CA ASP A 57 -15.16 1.55 -5.65
C ASP A 57 -13.69 1.39 -6.08
N SER A 58 -13.46 1.13 -7.37
CA SER A 58 -12.12 0.95 -7.91
C SER A 58 -11.24 2.21 -7.81
N GLY A 59 -11.85 3.39 -7.83
CA GLY A 59 -11.15 4.67 -7.66
C GLY A 59 -10.57 4.86 -6.27
N ILE A 60 -11.24 4.34 -5.24
CA ILE A 60 -10.77 4.39 -3.85
C ILE A 60 -9.47 3.60 -3.65
N LEU A 61 -9.34 2.44 -4.28
CA LEU A 61 -8.12 1.64 -4.18
C LEU A 61 -6.90 2.42 -4.70
N ALA A 62 -7.07 3.12 -5.82
CA ALA A 62 -6.03 3.99 -6.37
C ALA A 62 -5.75 5.21 -5.48
N GLN A 63 -6.80 5.85 -4.95
CA GLN A 63 -6.66 7.01 -4.05
C GLN A 63 -5.93 6.66 -2.76
N ILE A 64 -6.25 5.54 -2.13
CA ILE A 64 -5.60 5.09 -0.89
C ILE A 64 -4.11 4.82 -1.14
N GLY A 65 -3.77 4.17 -2.24
CA GLY A 65 -2.38 3.97 -2.64
C GLY A 65 -1.63 5.31 -2.79
N ASN A 66 -2.22 6.27 -3.49
CA ASN A 66 -1.63 7.59 -3.69
C ASN A 66 -1.50 8.38 -2.38
N ILE A 67 -2.50 8.33 -1.49
CA ILE A 67 -2.45 8.98 -0.18
C ILE A 67 -1.31 8.41 0.66
N GLN A 68 -1.15 7.09 0.70
CA GLN A 68 -0.08 6.45 1.45
C GLN A 68 1.30 6.83 0.93
N ILE A 69 1.49 6.87 -0.39
CA ILE A 69 2.75 7.29 -0.99
C ILE A 69 3.04 8.77 -0.72
N ASN A 70 2.05 9.64 -0.82
CA ASN A 70 2.22 11.07 -0.53
C ASN A 70 2.61 11.32 0.93
N GLU A 71 2.05 10.55 1.85
CA GLU A 71 2.37 10.63 3.27
C GLU A 71 3.84 10.25 3.54
N ILE A 72 4.29 9.12 3.00
CA ILE A 72 5.69 8.70 3.18
C ILE A 72 6.67 9.65 2.49
N VAL A 73 6.33 10.18 1.31
CA VAL A 73 7.15 11.18 0.61
C VAL A 73 7.29 12.45 1.44
N LYS A 74 6.22 12.88 2.13
CA LYS A 74 6.29 14.03 3.04
C LYS A 74 7.31 13.79 4.16
N PHE A 75 7.27 12.64 4.81
CA PHE A 75 8.24 12.31 5.87
C PHE A 75 9.67 12.23 5.34
N ILE A 76 9.86 11.73 4.13
CA ILE A 76 11.18 11.71 3.48
C ILE A 76 11.69 13.13 3.23
N LYS A 77 10.83 14.03 2.73
CA LYS A 77 11.19 15.45 2.51
C LYS A 77 11.57 16.16 3.80
N GLU A 78 10.84 15.91 4.86
CA GLU A 78 11.07 16.49 6.19
C GLU A 78 12.29 15.86 6.90
N LYS A 79 12.86 14.80 6.33
CA LYS A 79 13.96 14.01 6.91
C LYS A 79 13.61 13.45 8.30
N ASP A 80 12.34 13.11 8.49
CA ASP A 80 11.83 12.58 9.75
C ASP A 80 11.91 11.04 9.76
N PHE A 81 13.06 10.52 10.12
CA PHE A 81 13.32 9.08 10.20
C PHE A 81 12.36 8.37 11.17
N THR A 82 12.02 9.00 12.28
CA THR A 82 11.13 8.40 13.29
C THR A 82 9.73 8.16 12.73
N SER A 83 9.19 9.13 12.01
CA SER A 83 7.90 9.00 11.34
C SER A 83 7.91 7.97 10.20
N ILE A 84 9.00 7.92 9.42
CA ILE A 84 9.19 6.88 8.40
C ILE A 84 9.12 5.49 9.01
N ARG A 85 9.88 5.25 10.08
CA ARG A 85 9.91 3.97 10.78
C ARG A 85 8.53 3.56 11.32
N LYS A 86 7.83 4.48 11.96
CA LYS A 86 6.47 4.25 12.48
C LYS A 86 5.49 3.95 11.35
N TRP A 87 5.58 4.68 10.26
CA TRP A 87 4.72 4.49 9.11
C TRP A 87 4.92 3.10 8.49
N VAL A 88 6.16 2.68 8.28
CA VAL A 88 6.47 1.34 7.73
C VAL A 88 5.96 0.23 8.66
N ALA A 89 6.11 0.38 9.96
CA ALA A 89 5.62 -0.60 10.93
C ALA A 89 4.08 -0.69 10.95
N SER A 90 3.38 0.40 10.65
CA SER A 90 1.91 0.48 10.67
C SER A 90 1.24 0.13 9.34
N THR A 91 1.98 0.15 8.23
CA THR A 91 1.42 -0.13 6.91
C THR A 91 1.18 -1.62 6.69
N ASP A 92 0.03 -1.94 6.12
CA ASP A 92 -0.31 -3.32 5.68
C ASP A 92 0.07 -3.58 4.22
N MET A 93 0.70 -2.61 3.56
CA MET A 93 1.07 -2.73 2.16
C MET A 93 2.23 -3.72 1.99
N ASP A 94 2.11 -4.59 1.00
CA ASP A 94 3.18 -5.47 0.58
C ASP A 94 4.41 -4.68 0.11
N THR A 95 5.60 -5.10 0.53
CA THR A 95 6.85 -4.38 0.22
C THR A 95 7.14 -4.28 -1.27
N ASN A 96 6.86 -5.31 -2.06
CA ASN A 96 7.03 -5.25 -3.52
C ASN A 96 6.08 -4.24 -4.17
N THR A 97 4.84 -4.19 -3.69
CA THR A 97 3.87 -3.17 -4.11
C THR A 97 4.35 -1.77 -3.73
N MET A 98 4.94 -1.61 -2.56
CA MET A 98 5.51 -0.35 -2.11
C MET A 98 6.64 0.14 -3.03
N PHE A 99 7.59 -0.73 -3.37
CA PHE A 99 8.66 -0.39 -4.31
C PHE A 99 8.12 0.03 -5.67
N ARG A 100 7.10 -0.66 -6.18
CA ARG A 100 6.46 -0.31 -7.46
C ARG A 100 5.78 1.07 -7.40
N GLN A 101 5.03 1.34 -6.36
CA GLN A 101 4.35 2.62 -6.18
C GLN A 101 5.34 3.77 -5.99
N LEU A 102 6.43 3.56 -5.26
CA LEU A 102 7.51 4.54 -5.17
C LEU A 102 8.10 4.85 -6.53
N TYR A 103 8.41 3.84 -7.32
CA TYR A 103 8.91 4.01 -8.68
C TYR A 103 7.94 4.81 -9.56
N ASP A 104 6.67 4.47 -9.54
CA ASP A 104 5.65 5.14 -10.35
C ASP A 104 5.46 6.62 -9.94
N SER A 105 5.72 6.97 -8.68
CA SER A 105 5.57 8.33 -8.15
C SER A 105 6.79 9.23 -8.32
N LEU A 106 7.94 8.69 -8.73
CA LEU A 106 9.21 9.44 -8.75
C LEU A 106 9.16 10.74 -9.57
N TYR A 107 8.50 10.73 -10.73
CA TYR A 107 8.39 11.89 -11.60
C TYR A 107 7.61 13.05 -10.99
N ASP A 108 6.66 12.73 -10.10
CA ASP A 108 5.79 13.73 -9.46
C ASP A 108 6.40 14.32 -8.19
N VAL A 109 7.27 13.57 -7.51
CA VAL A 109 7.74 13.92 -6.16
C VAL A 109 9.21 14.28 -6.08
N MET A 110 10.00 13.98 -7.10
CA MET A 110 11.46 14.10 -7.08
C MET A 110 11.97 15.04 -8.17
N LYS A 111 13.07 15.73 -7.88
CA LYS A 111 13.75 16.53 -8.91
C LYS A 111 14.30 15.64 -10.01
N PRO A 112 14.20 16.04 -11.30
CA PRO A 112 14.60 15.21 -12.44
C PRO A 112 16.05 14.68 -12.35
N GLN A 113 16.95 15.45 -11.79
CA GLN A 113 18.36 15.07 -11.62
C GLN A 113 18.58 13.93 -10.62
N SER A 114 17.65 13.75 -9.68
CA SER A 114 17.73 12.70 -8.65
C SER A 114 16.99 11.41 -9.04
N ILE A 115 16.14 11.45 -10.06
CA ILE A 115 15.34 10.29 -10.49
C ILE A 115 16.21 9.09 -10.87
N PRO A 116 17.28 9.21 -11.70
CA PRO A 116 18.13 8.07 -12.03
C PRO A 116 18.76 7.41 -10.81
N GLN A 117 19.21 8.18 -9.85
CA GLN A 117 19.78 7.66 -8.60
C GLN A 117 18.71 6.93 -7.78
N ALA A 118 17.52 7.49 -7.67
CA ALA A 118 16.39 6.86 -6.96
C ALA A 118 15.99 5.52 -7.60
N VAL A 119 15.96 5.43 -8.92
CA VAL A 119 15.67 4.18 -9.63
C VAL A 119 16.70 3.10 -9.28
N VAL A 120 17.99 3.44 -9.27
CA VAL A 120 19.06 2.50 -8.89
C VAL A 120 18.90 2.04 -7.44
N ILE A 121 18.59 2.93 -6.52
CA ILE A 121 18.38 2.62 -5.11
C ILE A 121 17.18 1.67 -4.95
N ILE A 122 16.05 1.99 -5.56
CA ILE A 122 14.83 1.16 -5.49
C ILE A 122 15.07 -0.23 -6.08
N ALA A 123 15.73 -0.32 -7.23
CA ALA A 123 16.04 -1.58 -7.88
C ALA A 123 16.95 -2.48 -7.02
N ASP A 124 17.96 -1.90 -6.38
CA ASP A 124 18.87 -2.61 -5.49
C ASP A 124 18.15 -3.19 -4.27
N TYR A 125 17.31 -2.41 -3.60
CA TYR A 125 16.53 -2.89 -2.45
C TYR A 125 15.40 -3.83 -2.84
N GLN A 126 14.79 -3.67 -3.99
CA GLN A 126 13.81 -4.63 -4.50
C GLN A 126 14.45 -5.99 -4.76
N TYR A 127 15.65 -6.02 -5.30
CA TYR A 127 16.44 -7.24 -5.48
C TYR A 127 16.76 -7.89 -4.11
N LYS A 128 17.26 -7.10 -3.16
CA LYS A 128 17.56 -7.57 -1.81
C LYS A 128 16.34 -8.09 -1.06
N ASN A 129 15.15 -7.55 -1.35
CA ASN A 129 13.90 -7.94 -0.68
C ASN A 129 13.57 -9.44 -0.83
N ALA A 130 14.04 -10.08 -1.88
CA ALA A 130 13.87 -11.53 -2.09
C ALA A 130 14.75 -12.38 -1.17
N PHE A 131 15.80 -11.82 -0.59
CA PHE A 131 16.83 -12.55 0.16
C PHE A 131 16.93 -12.14 1.64
N VAL A 132 16.34 -11.01 2.04
CA VAL A 132 16.43 -10.52 3.42
C VAL A 132 15.50 -11.30 4.34
N ALA A 133 15.94 -11.49 5.59
CA ALA A 133 15.12 -12.11 6.62
C ALA A 133 13.98 -11.22 7.08
N ASP A 134 14.16 -9.90 7.08
CA ASP A 134 13.18 -8.91 7.50
C ASP A 134 12.98 -7.85 6.42
N THR A 135 11.83 -7.91 5.75
CA THR A 135 11.47 -6.99 4.66
C THR A 135 11.17 -5.58 5.16
N GLU A 136 10.74 -5.42 6.40
CA GLU A 136 10.51 -4.11 7.02
C GLU A 136 11.82 -3.33 7.18
N ILE A 137 12.86 -3.97 7.70
CA ILE A 137 14.18 -3.35 7.85
C ILE A 137 14.74 -2.95 6.48
N ASN A 138 14.58 -3.80 5.48
CA ASN A 138 15.02 -3.52 4.12
C ASN A 138 14.30 -2.31 3.52
N LEU A 139 12.98 -2.21 3.71
CA LEU A 139 12.19 -1.07 3.24
C LEU A 139 12.59 0.24 3.95
N VAL A 140 12.77 0.21 5.27
CA VAL A 140 13.24 1.38 6.04
C VAL A 140 14.61 1.83 5.55
N ALA A 141 15.52 0.91 5.29
CA ALA A 141 16.84 1.22 4.74
C ALA A 141 16.76 1.88 3.35
N CYS A 142 15.89 1.39 2.47
CA CYS A 142 15.62 2.00 1.17
C CYS A 142 15.13 3.43 1.29
N LEU A 143 14.12 3.67 2.12
CA LEU A 143 13.54 5.00 2.33
C LEU A 143 14.56 5.96 2.95
N THR A 144 15.40 5.48 3.86
CA THR A 144 16.48 6.27 4.48
C THR A 144 17.54 6.67 3.44
N GLU A 145 17.93 5.78 2.55
CA GLU A 145 18.89 6.06 1.49
C GLU A 145 18.33 7.07 0.48
N LEU A 146 17.04 6.96 0.12
CA LEU A 146 16.36 7.97 -0.69
C LEU A 146 16.31 9.33 0.02
N MET A 147 16.08 9.35 1.31
CA MET A 147 16.04 10.57 2.13
C MET A 147 17.37 11.32 2.12
N VAL A 148 18.47 10.59 2.18
CA VAL A 148 19.83 11.16 2.26
C VAL A 148 20.38 11.48 0.88
N GLY A 149 20.15 10.62 -0.10
CA GLY A 149 20.81 10.67 -1.40
C GLY A 149 20.05 11.39 -2.51
N CYS A 150 18.76 11.69 -2.33
CA CYS A 150 17.91 12.27 -3.38
C CYS A 150 17.28 13.58 -2.96
N GLU A 151 17.02 14.44 -3.96
CA GLU A 151 16.33 15.72 -3.77
C GLU A 151 14.87 15.61 -4.24
N PHE A 152 13.96 16.08 -3.42
CA PHE A 152 12.53 16.11 -3.69
C PHE A 152 12.05 17.51 -4.12
N VAL A 153 10.98 17.52 -4.88
CA VAL A 153 10.34 18.78 -5.33
C VAL A 153 9.63 19.49 -4.20
#